data_56212d8006316c3ad4dd2dea1259e192
#
_entry.id   56212d8006316c3ad4dd2dea1259e192
#
_cell.length_a   1.000
_cell.length_b   1.000
_cell.length_c   1.000
_cell.angle_alpha   90.00
_cell.angle_beta   90.00
_cell.angle_gamma   90.00
#
_symmetry.space_group_name_H-M   'P 1'
#
loop_
_entity.id
_entity.type
_entity.pdbx_description
1 polymer ?
#
loop_
_entity_poly.entity_id
_entity_poly.type
_entity_poly.pdbx_seq_one_letter_code
_entity_poly.pdbx_strand_id
1 'polypeptide(L)'
;MASRNAYYDNLEQTQSGDLNITVWLAWFLDTLEEAMHQAMSRMDRVLAKATFWQRQATTVLNERQIKVLNRLLDTVGEEFDQGINARKYQSLAKVSKATATRDLADLLEKGCLRKLPGGGRSSRHTLTLKTIEKE
;
A
#
# COMPACT_ATOMS: atom_id res chain seq x y z
N MET A 1 -7.88 -11.85 -16.15
CA MET A 1 -8.46 -12.86 -17.09
C MET A 1 -9.75 -13.50 -16.53
N ALA A 2 -9.87 -13.75 -15.23
CA ALA A 2 -11.11 -14.33 -14.64
C ALA A 2 -12.37 -13.46 -14.83
N SER A 3 -12.26 -12.14 -14.81
CA SER A 3 -13.43 -11.25 -14.95
C SER A 3 -14.04 -11.24 -16.36
N ARG A 4 -13.24 -11.53 -17.39
CA ARG A 4 -13.71 -11.59 -18.77
C ARG A 4 -14.57 -12.82 -19.07
N ASN A 5 -14.20 -13.96 -18.52
CA ASN A 5 -14.98 -15.19 -18.66
C ASN A 5 -16.32 -15.09 -17.91
N ALA A 6 -16.30 -14.55 -16.67
CA ALA A 6 -17.51 -14.29 -15.92
C ALA A 6 -18.49 -13.35 -16.64
N TYR A 7 -17.99 -12.37 -17.39
CA TYR A 7 -18.80 -11.51 -18.23
C TYR A 7 -19.54 -12.28 -19.34
N TYR A 8 -18.82 -13.14 -20.07
CA TYR A 8 -19.43 -13.92 -21.16
C TYR A 8 -20.39 -14.98 -20.63
N ASP A 9 -20.07 -15.64 -19.52
CA ASP A 9 -20.93 -16.65 -18.89
C ASP A 9 -22.26 -16.01 -18.42
N ASN A 10 -22.22 -14.83 -17.81
CA ASN A 10 -23.41 -14.09 -17.42
C ASN A 10 -24.21 -13.57 -18.61
N LEU A 11 -23.56 -13.17 -19.70
CA LEU A 11 -24.22 -12.73 -20.92
C LEU A 11 -24.97 -13.91 -21.60
N GLU A 12 -24.35 -15.06 -21.65
CA GLU A 12 -24.92 -16.28 -22.22
C GLU A 12 -26.13 -16.80 -21.44
N GLN A 13 -26.07 -16.75 -20.09
CA GLN A 13 -27.20 -17.05 -19.21
C GLN A 13 -28.37 -16.06 -19.37
N THR A 14 -28.09 -14.80 -19.66
CA THR A 14 -29.11 -13.77 -19.86
C THR A 14 -29.79 -13.89 -21.22
N GLN A 15 -29.09 -14.42 -22.25
CA GLN A 15 -29.63 -14.60 -23.60
C GLN A 15 -30.48 -15.87 -23.76
N SER A 16 -30.30 -16.87 -22.90
CA SER A 16 -30.96 -18.19 -23.00
C SER A 16 -32.16 -18.36 -22.04
N GLY A 17 -32.52 -17.35 -21.22
CA GLY A 17 -33.58 -17.42 -20.24
C GLY A 17 -34.56 -16.23 -20.32
N ASP A 18 -35.56 -16.26 -19.44
CA ASP A 18 -36.51 -15.16 -19.24
C ASP A 18 -35.77 -13.82 -19.11
N LEU A 19 -36.37 -12.70 -19.54
CA LEU A 19 -35.82 -11.33 -19.57
C LEU A 19 -35.38 -10.78 -18.17
N ASN A 20 -34.84 -11.67 -17.31
CA ASN A 20 -34.40 -11.31 -15.96
C ASN A 20 -32.90 -10.90 -15.96
N ILE A 21 -32.64 -9.62 -16.19
CA ILE A 21 -31.30 -9.03 -16.17
C ILE A 21 -30.76 -8.79 -14.75
N THR A 22 -31.48 -9.18 -13.70
CA THR A 22 -31.14 -8.87 -12.30
C THR A 22 -29.78 -9.41 -11.91
N VAL A 23 -29.44 -10.64 -12.30
CA VAL A 23 -28.17 -11.29 -12.00
C VAL A 23 -27.01 -10.53 -12.68
N TRP A 24 -27.19 -10.17 -13.95
CA TRP A 24 -26.22 -9.38 -14.69
C TRP A 24 -26.03 -7.99 -14.09
N LEU A 25 -27.13 -7.33 -13.71
CA LEU A 25 -27.08 -6.00 -13.13
C LEU A 25 -26.39 -6.01 -11.76
N ALA A 26 -26.67 -7.00 -10.92
CA ALA A 26 -26.00 -7.18 -9.64
C ALA A 26 -24.47 -7.35 -9.85
N TRP A 27 -24.05 -8.26 -10.73
CA TRP A 27 -22.64 -8.46 -11.06
C TRP A 27 -21.99 -7.18 -11.59
N PHE A 28 -22.69 -6.43 -12.45
CA PHE A 28 -22.19 -5.16 -12.99
C PHE A 28 -21.98 -4.12 -11.88
N LEU A 29 -22.94 -3.98 -10.97
CA LEU A 29 -22.86 -3.05 -9.84
C LEU A 29 -21.72 -3.43 -8.87
N ASP A 30 -21.57 -4.70 -8.54
CA ASP A 30 -20.47 -5.20 -7.71
C ASP A 30 -19.11 -4.91 -8.36
N THR A 31 -18.99 -5.14 -9.67
CA THR A 31 -17.78 -4.87 -10.43
C THR A 31 -17.44 -3.36 -10.46
N LEU A 32 -18.47 -2.53 -10.61
CA LEU A 32 -18.33 -1.07 -10.59
C LEU A 32 -17.90 -0.58 -9.20
N GLU A 33 -18.50 -1.09 -8.15
CA GLU A 33 -18.13 -0.78 -6.77
C GLU A 33 -16.67 -1.13 -6.48
N GLU A 34 -16.25 -2.33 -6.84
CA GLU A 34 -14.84 -2.77 -6.70
C GLU A 34 -13.88 -1.87 -7.48
N ALA A 35 -14.22 -1.50 -8.70
CA ALA A 35 -13.41 -0.58 -9.52
C ALA A 35 -13.29 0.81 -8.87
N MET A 36 -14.36 1.32 -8.30
CA MET A 36 -14.37 2.59 -7.57
C MET A 36 -13.50 2.51 -6.31
N HIS A 37 -13.63 1.46 -5.51
CA HIS A 37 -12.79 1.25 -4.31
C HIS A 37 -11.31 1.18 -4.66
N GLN A 38 -10.95 0.46 -5.72
CA GLN A 38 -9.56 0.40 -6.20
C GLN A 38 -9.05 1.76 -6.67
N ALA A 39 -9.87 2.55 -7.37
CA ALA A 39 -9.50 3.88 -7.81
C ALA A 39 -9.26 4.82 -6.62
N MET A 40 -10.15 4.84 -5.64
CA MET A 40 -10.00 5.62 -4.40
C MET A 40 -8.76 5.22 -3.62
N SER A 41 -8.51 3.94 -3.45
CA SER A 41 -7.30 3.43 -2.78
C SER A 41 -6.00 3.88 -3.47
N ARG A 42 -6.00 3.93 -4.81
CA ARG A 42 -4.84 4.46 -5.56
C ARG A 42 -4.64 5.95 -5.33
N MET A 43 -5.74 6.73 -5.31
CA MET A 43 -5.68 8.16 -5.01
C MET A 43 -5.14 8.42 -3.61
N ASP A 44 -5.63 7.70 -2.61
CA ASP A 44 -5.18 7.82 -1.22
C ASP A 44 -3.68 7.54 -1.09
N ARG A 45 -3.15 6.54 -1.79
CA ARG A 45 -1.72 6.25 -1.83
C ARG A 45 -0.89 7.40 -2.44
N VAL A 46 -1.36 7.97 -3.54
CA VAL A 46 -0.67 9.11 -4.19
C VAL A 46 -0.65 10.31 -3.26
N LEU A 47 -1.78 10.64 -2.63
CA LEU A 47 -1.89 11.74 -1.68
C LEU A 47 -1.03 11.51 -0.43
N ALA A 48 -1.03 10.30 0.13
CA ALA A 48 -0.19 9.93 1.26
C ALA A 48 1.30 10.10 0.93
N LYS A 49 1.72 9.66 -0.26
CA LYS A 49 3.09 9.82 -0.75
C LYS A 49 3.47 11.28 -0.93
N ALA A 50 2.62 12.08 -1.57
CA ALA A 50 2.86 13.50 -1.78
C ALA A 50 2.97 14.24 -0.43
N THR A 51 2.03 13.99 0.48
CA THR A 51 2.02 14.61 1.82
C THR A 51 3.24 14.20 2.63
N PHE A 52 3.66 12.94 2.56
CA PHE A 52 4.87 12.46 3.23
C PHE A 52 6.09 13.22 2.75
N TRP A 53 6.32 13.29 1.44
CA TRP A 53 7.49 13.97 0.88
C TRP A 53 7.47 15.48 1.09
N GLN A 54 6.30 16.11 1.08
CA GLN A 54 6.18 17.52 1.42
C GLN A 54 6.65 17.81 2.85
N ARG A 55 6.31 16.94 3.81
CA ARG A 55 6.77 17.07 5.20
C ARG A 55 8.26 16.81 5.36
N GLN A 56 8.80 15.91 4.59
CA GLN A 56 10.22 15.53 4.64
C GLN A 56 11.10 16.36 3.70
N ALA A 57 10.57 17.45 3.10
CA ALA A 57 11.28 18.25 2.11
C ALA A 57 12.62 18.82 2.60
N THR A 58 12.73 19.12 3.91
CA THR A 58 13.96 19.63 4.53
C THR A 58 14.81 18.56 5.18
N THR A 59 14.35 17.31 5.21
CA THR A 59 15.06 16.20 5.87
C THR A 59 16.13 15.64 4.94
N VAL A 60 17.38 15.65 5.39
CA VAL A 60 18.50 15.08 4.62
C VAL A 60 18.45 13.57 4.70
N LEU A 61 18.14 12.92 3.58
CA LEU A 61 18.05 11.48 3.43
C LEU A 61 19.07 11.00 2.39
N ASN A 62 19.64 9.81 2.61
CA ASN A 62 20.48 9.19 1.60
C ASN A 62 19.64 8.42 0.55
N GLU A 63 20.23 8.13 -0.62
CA GLU A 63 19.54 7.47 -1.73
C GLU A 63 18.89 6.13 -1.35
N ARG A 64 19.54 5.36 -0.49
CA ARG A 64 18.99 4.06 -0.02
C ARG A 64 17.74 4.25 0.83
N GLN A 65 17.76 5.24 1.72
CA GLN A 65 16.62 5.61 2.55
C GLN A 65 15.45 6.07 1.69
N ILE A 66 15.70 6.95 0.73
CA ILE A 66 14.69 7.42 -0.23
C ILE A 66 14.09 6.23 -1.00
N LYS A 67 14.93 5.33 -1.50
CA LYS A 67 14.49 4.13 -2.22
C LYS A 67 13.56 3.25 -1.37
N VAL A 68 13.94 2.99 -0.12
CA VAL A 68 13.15 2.14 0.79
C VAL A 68 11.86 2.85 1.18
N LEU A 69 11.90 4.15 1.51
CA LEU A 69 10.69 4.93 1.82
C LEU A 69 9.72 4.97 0.64
N ASN A 70 10.21 5.17 -0.59
CA ASN A 70 9.37 5.12 -1.78
C ASN A 70 8.69 3.75 -1.92
N ARG A 71 9.42 2.65 -1.74
CA ARG A 71 8.85 1.30 -1.81
C ARG A 71 7.76 1.09 -0.75
N LEU A 72 7.98 1.57 0.47
CA LEU A 72 6.98 1.51 1.53
C LEU A 72 5.72 2.34 1.20
N LEU A 73 5.90 3.53 0.64
CA LEU A 73 4.80 4.42 0.24
C LEU A 73 3.98 3.85 -0.93
N ASP A 74 4.64 3.18 -1.88
CA ASP A 74 3.97 2.57 -3.03
C ASP A 74 3.13 1.34 -2.66
N THR A 75 3.39 0.72 -1.51
CA THR A 75 2.75 -0.52 -1.04
C THR A 75 2.02 -0.36 0.29
N VAL A 76 1.66 0.88 0.66
CA VAL A 76 0.82 1.15 1.84
C VAL A 76 -0.51 0.40 1.71
N GLY A 77 -0.86 -0.36 2.75
CA GLY A 77 -2.07 -1.17 2.78
C GLY A 77 -1.96 -2.55 2.10
N GLU A 78 -0.78 -2.92 1.61
CA GLU A 78 -0.55 -4.21 0.93
C GLU A 78 0.63 -4.98 1.57
N GLU A 79 1.81 -4.94 0.92
CA GLU A 79 2.99 -5.76 1.27
C GLU A 79 3.58 -5.45 2.65
N PHE A 80 3.51 -4.18 3.10
CA PHE A 80 4.14 -3.71 4.33
C PHE A 80 3.16 -3.31 5.43
N ASP A 81 1.95 -3.84 5.43
CA ASP A 81 0.94 -3.58 6.45
C ASP A 81 1.47 -3.90 7.86
N GLN A 82 2.29 -4.94 7.98
CA GLN A 82 3.00 -5.30 9.21
C GLN A 82 4.33 -4.55 9.43
N GLY A 83 4.63 -3.52 8.64
CA GLY A 83 5.86 -2.73 8.72
C GLY A 83 7.12 -3.42 8.19
N ILE A 84 8.23 -2.67 8.26
CA ILE A 84 9.56 -3.10 7.82
C ILE A 84 10.45 -3.44 9.02
N ASN A 85 11.28 -4.46 8.89
CA ASN A 85 12.35 -4.79 9.82
C ASN A 85 13.72 -4.74 9.12
N ALA A 86 14.80 -4.90 9.89
CA ALA A 86 16.17 -4.83 9.36
C ALA A 86 16.42 -5.84 8.22
N ARG A 87 15.81 -7.04 8.26
CA ARG A 87 15.95 -8.06 7.20
C ARG A 87 15.30 -7.63 5.89
N LYS A 88 14.07 -7.09 5.97
CA LYS A 88 13.38 -6.55 4.79
C LYS A 88 14.11 -5.32 4.23
N TYR A 89 14.60 -4.43 5.11
CA TYR A 89 15.41 -3.29 4.69
C TYR A 89 16.67 -3.71 3.94
N GLN A 90 17.41 -4.71 4.45
CA GLN A 90 18.59 -5.28 3.79
C GLN A 90 18.28 -5.75 2.36
N SER A 91 17.19 -6.49 2.21
CA SER A 91 16.75 -7.02 0.91
C SER A 91 16.45 -5.90 -0.09
N LEU A 92 15.74 -4.85 0.35
CA LEU A 92 15.33 -3.73 -0.50
C LEU A 92 16.49 -2.81 -0.88
N ALA A 93 17.34 -2.48 0.11
CA ALA A 93 18.47 -1.58 -0.07
C ALA A 93 19.75 -2.29 -0.56
N LYS A 94 19.77 -3.64 -0.52
CA LYS A 94 20.94 -4.48 -0.84
C LYS A 94 22.19 -4.09 -0.01
N VAL A 95 22.04 -4.01 1.30
CA VAL A 95 23.08 -3.60 2.25
C VAL A 95 23.31 -4.63 3.35
N SER A 96 24.38 -4.46 4.14
CA SER A 96 24.64 -5.28 5.32
C SER A 96 23.60 -5.05 6.43
N LYS A 97 23.49 -6.01 7.36
CA LYS A 97 22.61 -5.89 8.53
C LYS A 97 22.95 -4.66 9.40
N ALA A 98 24.24 -4.39 9.58
CA ALA A 98 24.71 -3.23 10.35
C ALA A 98 24.27 -1.91 9.71
N THR A 99 24.39 -1.79 8.38
CA THR A 99 23.93 -0.62 7.63
C THR A 99 22.42 -0.47 7.71
N ALA A 100 21.66 -1.56 7.52
CA ALA A 100 20.21 -1.54 7.62
C ALA A 100 19.72 -1.08 9.00
N THR A 101 20.36 -1.55 10.06
CA THR A 101 20.01 -1.15 11.44
C THR A 101 20.30 0.33 11.68
N ARG A 102 21.42 0.83 11.17
CA ARG A 102 21.80 2.25 11.27
C ARG A 102 20.84 3.14 10.48
N ASP A 103 20.54 2.78 9.25
CA ASP A 103 19.62 3.53 8.40
C ASP A 103 18.19 3.56 9.00
N LEU A 104 17.72 2.44 9.60
CA LEU A 104 16.42 2.39 10.30
C LEU A 104 16.41 3.26 11.56
N ALA A 105 17.49 3.28 12.34
CA ALA A 105 17.61 4.14 13.52
C ALA A 105 17.57 5.63 13.14
N ASP A 106 18.32 6.01 12.09
CA ASP A 106 18.34 7.37 11.55
C ASP A 106 16.95 7.80 11.02
N LEU A 107 16.24 6.90 10.33
CA LEU A 107 14.88 7.17 9.86
C LEU A 107 13.85 7.33 11.00
N LEU A 108 14.06 6.65 12.12
CA LEU A 108 13.26 6.83 13.34
C LEU A 108 13.54 8.19 13.97
N GLU A 109 14.82 8.56 14.12
CA GLU A 109 15.24 9.85 14.68
C GLU A 109 14.72 11.03 13.86
N LYS A 110 14.73 10.91 12.53
CA LYS A 110 14.18 11.88 11.58
C LYS A 110 12.65 11.89 11.50
N GLY A 111 11.97 11.03 12.24
CA GLY A 111 10.50 10.96 12.26
C GLY A 111 9.86 10.44 10.97
N CYS A 112 10.65 9.87 10.04
CA CYS A 112 10.15 9.24 8.82
C CYS A 112 9.42 7.93 9.12
N LEU A 113 9.92 7.18 10.11
CA LEU A 113 9.36 5.93 10.58
C LEU A 113 8.96 6.06 12.06
N ARG A 114 8.02 5.21 12.46
CA ARG A 114 7.68 4.97 13.87
C ARG A 114 7.77 3.49 14.18
N LYS A 115 8.06 3.16 15.44
CA LYS A 115 8.12 1.79 15.91
C LYS A 115 6.71 1.23 16.09
N LEU A 116 6.47 0.02 15.60
CA LEU A 116 5.21 -0.68 15.87
C LEU A 116 5.25 -1.31 17.27
N PRO A 117 4.12 -1.32 18.01
CA PRO A 117 4.02 -2.04 19.28
C PRO A 117 4.21 -3.55 19.04
N GLY A 118 4.85 -4.26 20.01
CA GLY A 118 5.01 -5.71 19.95
C GLY A 118 6.32 -6.21 19.36
N GLY A 119 7.44 -5.54 19.58
CA GLY A 119 8.74 -5.96 19.09
C GLY A 119 9.64 -6.58 20.14
N GLY A 120 9.78 -7.92 20.11
CA GLY A 120 10.94 -8.64 20.68
C GLY A 120 12.17 -8.54 19.77
N ARG A 121 12.84 -9.68 19.50
CA ARG A 121 14.06 -9.75 18.65
C ARG A 121 13.99 -9.15 17.26
N SER A 122 12.80 -8.80 16.74
CA SER A 122 12.59 -8.23 15.41
C SER A 122 11.71 -6.99 15.51
N SER A 123 12.30 -5.87 15.91
CA SER A 123 11.59 -4.57 15.91
C SER A 123 11.08 -4.25 14.50
N ARG A 124 9.80 -3.92 14.41
CA ARG A 124 9.14 -3.51 13.17
C ARG A 124 8.88 -2.02 13.19
N HIS A 125 8.96 -1.40 12.04
CA HIS A 125 8.79 0.03 11.85
C HIS A 125 7.78 0.28 10.72
N THR A 126 6.96 1.31 10.87
CA THR A 126 6.02 1.72 9.83
C THR A 126 6.21 3.20 9.53
N LEU A 127 5.69 3.66 8.40
CA LEU A 127 5.73 5.06 8.02
C LEU A 127 4.98 5.92 9.03
N THR A 128 5.49 7.11 9.29
CA THR A 128 4.79 8.13 10.07
C THR A 128 3.84 8.88 9.13
N LEU A 129 2.74 8.24 8.78
CA LEU A 129 1.64 8.88 8.06
C LEU A 129 0.73 9.51 9.12
N LYS A 130 0.44 10.83 9.04
CA LYS A 130 -0.74 11.35 9.75
C LYS A 130 -1.96 10.83 9.00
N THR A 131 -2.79 10.08 9.68
CA THR A 131 -4.15 9.83 9.22
C THR A 131 -4.78 11.21 8.97
N ILE A 132 -5.28 11.42 7.77
CA ILE A 132 -6.21 12.53 7.54
C ILE A 132 -7.45 12.10 8.31
N GLU A 133 -7.60 12.60 9.55
CA GLU A 133 -8.86 12.47 10.25
C GLU A 133 -9.91 13.12 9.36
N LYS A 134 -10.80 12.30 8.82
CA LYS A 134 -12.03 12.80 8.19
C LYS A 134 -12.87 13.39 9.33
N GLU A 135 -12.91 14.74 9.40
CA GLU A 135 -14.00 15.42 10.09
C GLU A 135 -15.34 15.10 9.45
#